data_78c025f79a11a31929e3a67ce223e9bc
#
_entry.id   78c025f79a11a31929e3a67ce223e9bc
#
_cell.length_a   1.000
_cell.length_b   1.000
_cell.length_c   1.000
_cell.angle_alpha   90.00
_cell.angle_beta   90.00
_cell.angle_gamma   90.00
#
_symmetry.space_group_name_H-M   'P 1'
#
loop_
_entity.id
_entity.type
_entity.pdbx_description
1 polymer ?
#
loop_
_entity_poly.entity_id
_entity_poly.type
_entity_poly.pdbx_seq_one_letter_code
_entity_poly.pdbx_strand_id
1 'polypeptide(L)'
;MKLAVQLYSLRHHMENGENFLDILKKVKEIGFDGVEFAGFHGYTAEELKKTLDELGLVAVGAHMGLDDFREENLKDTLEFGKTIGAKTLGIGGADTKTETALNEVISVLGEANKKAAEDGIKVYFHNHTEEFKEPLFNTVPGTVFERLSAACYMQIDTYWSFHAGKENYSLISEYKDKIPHLHIKDGIDGHPMALGEGNNDLATVVKAAKDNGIQWLVLENDDPTPDGISDITRSMAWLKANV
;
A
#
# COMPACT_ATOMS: atom_id res chain seq x y z
N MET A 1 -16.08 -2.50 6.56
CA MET A 1 -14.82 -2.03 5.94
C MET A 1 -14.92 -2.17 4.44
N LYS A 2 -14.12 -1.43 3.68
CA LYS A 2 -14.02 -1.55 2.22
C LYS A 2 -12.76 -2.34 1.86
N LEU A 3 -12.84 -3.08 0.76
CA LEU A 3 -11.80 -4.01 0.32
C LEU A 3 -11.20 -3.55 -1.00
N ALA A 4 -9.89 -3.44 -1.05
CA ALA A 4 -9.16 -3.12 -2.27
C ALA A 4 -8.03 -4.13 -2.49
N VAL A 5 -7.43 -4.09 -3.68
CA VAL A 5 -6.25 -4.89 -4.01
C VAL A 5 -5.15 -3.99 -4.54
N GLN A 6 -3.91 -4.25 -4.09
CA GLN A 6 -2.70 -3.68 -4.69
C GLN A 6 -2.41 -4.42 -5.99
N LEU A 7 -2.39 -3.65 -7.10
CA LEU A 7 -2.28 -4.23 -8.44
C LEU A 7 -0.90 -4.86 -8.74
N TYR A 8 0.10 -4.63 -7.90
CA TYR A 8 1.37 -5.35 -7.96
C TYR A 8 1.19 -6.87 -7.85
N SER A 9 0.18 -7.32 -7.08
CA SER A 9 -0.20 -8.73 -6.98
C SER A 9 -0.60 -9.36 -8.32
N LEU A 10 -0.92 -8.53 -9.33
CA LEU A 10 -1.37 -8.94 -10.66
C LEU A 10 -0.35 -8.65 -11.77
N ARG A 11 0.87 -8.17 -11.42
CA ARG A 11 1.88 -7.70 -12.38
C ARG A 11 2.21 -8.71 -13.48
N HIS A 12 2.29 -10.00 -13.13
CA HIS A 12 2.64 -11.04 -14.10
C HIS A 12 1.59 -11.24 -15.19
N HIS A 13 0.32 -10.93 -14.96
CA HIS A 13 -0.72 -10.94 -16.00
C HIS A 13 -0.41 -9.88 -17.06
N MET A 14 -0.01 -8.68 -16.65
CA MET A 14 0.35 -7.59 -17.56
C MET A 14 1.67 -7.86 -18.29
N GLU A 15 2.66 -8.42 -17.60
CA GLU A 15 3.92 -8.88 -18.20
C GLU A 15 3.70 -9.96 -19.26
N ASN A 16 2.69 -10.82 -19.07
CA ASN A 16 2.25 -11.84 -20.05
C ASN A 16 1.35 -11.28 -21.15
N GLY A 17 1.16 -9.96 -21.22
CA GLY A 17 0.46 -9.26 -22.30
C GLY A 17 -1.05 -9.11 -22.12
N GLU A 18 -1.60 -9.40 -20.94
CA GLU A 18 -2.99 -9.09 -20.64
C GLU A 18 -3.21 -7.57 -20.57
N ASN A 19 -4.36 -7.13 -21.06
CA ASN A 19 -4.71 -5.71 -21.05
C ASN A 19 -5.00 -5.23 -19.63
N PHE A 20 -4.39 -4.11 -19.22
CA PHE A 20 -4.53 -3.56 -17.88
C PHE A 20 -5.98 -3.24 -17.50
N LEU A 21 -6.76 -2.67 -18.42
CA LEU A 21 -8.17 -2.35 -18.14
C LEU A 21 -9.03 -3.62 -17.99
N ASP A 22 -8.68 -4.72 -18.66
CA ASP A 22 -9.36 -6.01 -18.48
C ASP A 22 -9.00 -6.63 -17.12
N ILE A 23 -7.79 -6.40 -16.61
CA ILE A 23 -7.44 -6.76 -15.22
C ILE A 23 -8.32 -6.01 -14.22
N LEU A 24 -8.55 -4.70 -14.40
CA LEU A 24 -9.46 -3.94 -13.54
C LEU A 24 -10.89 -4.50 -13.53
N LYS A 25 -11.39 -4.97 -14.69
CA LYS A 25 -12.71 -5.65 -14.78
C LYS A 25 -12.72 -6.93 -13.95
N LYS A 26 -11.68 -7.78 -14.09
CA LYS A 26 -11.55 -9.01 -13.29
C LYS A 26 -11.53 -8.72 -11.79
N VAL A 27 -10.79 -7.69 -11.37
CA VAL A 27 -10.76 -7.23 -9.97
C VAL A 27 -12.17 -6.88 -9.47
N LYS A 28 -12.95 -6.15 -10.28
CA LYS A 28 -14.35 -5.83 -9.94
C LYS A 28 -15.23 -7.06 -9.86
N GLU A 29 -15.10 -7.99 -10.81
CA GLU A 29 -15.89 -9.24 -10.85
C GLU A 29 -15.62 -10.14 -9.63
N ILE A 30 -14.39 -10.16 -9.11
CA ILE A 30 -14.02 -10.87 -7.87
C ILE A 30 -14.72 -10.23 -6.65
N GLY A 31 -14.99 -8.93 -6.70
CA GLY A 31 -15.80 -8.22 -5.70
C GLY A 31 -15.06 -7.19 -4.87
N PHE A 32 -13.93 -6.66 -5.34
CA PHE A 32 -13.25 -5.56 -4.69
C PHE A 32 -14.01 -4.23 -4.89
N ASP A 33 -13.92 -3.35 -3.89
CA ASP A 33 -14.49 -1.99 -3.92
C ASP A 33 -13.52 -0.97 -4.54
N GLY A 34 -12.23 -1.28 -4.55
CA GLY A 34 -11.19 -0.38 -5.02
C GLY A 34 -9.90 -1.08 -5.39
N VAL A 35 -8.97 -0.27 -5.88
CA VAL A 35 -7.61 -0.68 -6.25
C VAL A 35 -6.58 0.30 -5.71
N GLU A 36 -5.41 -0.20 -5.44
CA GLU A 36 -4.21 0.59 -5.28
C GLU A 36 -3.30 0.32 -6.48
N PHE A 37 -2.87 1.38 -7.14
CA PHE A 37 -2.06 1.27 -8.33
C PHE A 37 -0.59 0.93 -8.02
N ALA A 38 0.04 0.15 -8.88
CA ALA A 38 1.49 -0.08 -8.95
C ALA A 38 1.98 0.40 -10.33
N GLY A 39 2.10 1.72 -10.48
CA GLY A 39 2.26 2.36 -11.78
C GLY A 39 0.96 2.41 -12.60
N PHE A 40 0.98 3.15 -13.70
CA PHE A 40 -0.22 3.46 -14.50
C PHE A 40 -0.20 2.87 -15.91
N HIS A 41 0.81 2.06 -16.26
CA HIS A 41 0.94 1.29 -17.50
C HIS A 41 0.72 2.10 -18.79
N GLY A 42 1.11 3.39 -18.79
CA GLY A 42 1.00 4.29 -19.94
C GLY A 42 -0.39 4.88 -20.18
N TYR A 43 -1.36 4.61 -19.32
CA TYR A 43 -2.68 5.23 -19.37
C TYR A 43 -2.67 6.63 -18.77
N THR A 44 -3.48 7.54 -19.34
CA THR A 44 -3.71 8.86 -18.76
C THR A 44 -4.61 8.77 -17.53
N ALA A 45 -4.57 9.81 -16.71
CA ALA A 45 -5.42 9.88 -15.52
C ALA A 45 -6.92 9.87 -15.87
N GLU A 46 -7.29 10.52 -16.99
CA GLU A 46 -8.67 10.57 -17.47
C GLU A 46 -9.17 9.21 -17.96
N GLU A 47 -8.33 8.45 -18.67
CA GLU A 47 -8.67 7.10 -19.13
C GLU A 47 -8.89 6.16 -17.93
N LEU A 48 -7.99 6.22 -16.93
CA LEU A 48 -8.13 5.45 -15.72
C LEU A 48 -9.36 5.86 -14.91
N LYS A 49 -9.58 7.18 -14.75
CA LYS A 49 -10.76 7.69 -14.03
C LYS A 49 -12.06 7.21 -14.67
N LYS A 50 -12.16 7.32 -16.00
CA LYS A 50 -13.32 6.83 -16.74
C LYS A 50 -13.56 5.34 -16.49
N THR A 51 -12.52 4.52 -16.60
CA THR A 51 -12.65 3.07 -16.37
C THR A 51 -13.06 2.75 -14.93
N LEU A 52 -12.46 3.44 -13.95
CA LEU A 52 -12.81 3.25 -12.54
C LEU A 52 -14.29 3.61 -12.29
N ASP A 53 -14.78 4.71 -12.86
CA ASP A 53 -16.16 5.13 -12.72
C ASP A 53 -17.14 4.14 -13.36
N GLU A 54 -16.84 3.67 -14.58
CA GLU A 54 -17.64 2.66 -15.28
C GLU A 54 -17.74 1.35 -14.51
N LEU A 55 -16.65 0.95 -13.82
CA LEU A 55 -16.60 -0.26 -13.01
C LEU A 55 -17.12 -0.06 -11.58
N GLY A 56 -17.27 1.19 -11.12
CA GLY A 56 -17.57 1.50 -9.73
C GLY A 56 -16.45 1.06 -8.79
N LEU A 57 -15.19 1.22 -9.21
CA LEU A 57 -13.99 1.02 -8.41
C LEU A 57 -13.45 2.35 -7.89
N VAL A 58 -12.87 2.34 -6.70
CA VAL A 58 -12.21 3.52 -6.10
C VAL A 58 -10.70 3.38 -6.23
N ALA A 59 -10.01 4.43 -6.68
CA ALA A 59 -8.57 4.54 -6.50
C ALA A 59 -8.26 4.82 -5.02
N VAL A 60 -7.83 3.82 -4.28
CA VAL A 60 -7.49 3.98 -2.86
C VAL A 60 -6.17 4.73 -2.71
N GLY A 61 -5.19 4.38 -3.55
CA GLY A 61 -3.87 4.96 -3.55
C GLY A 61 -3.06 4.54 -4.79
N ALA A 62 -1.80 4.94 -4.80
CA ALA A 62 -0.83 4.48 -5.79
C ALA A 62 0.57 4.39 -5.19
N HIS A 63 1.28 3.29 -5.48
CA HIS A 63 2.72 3.19 -5.32
C HIS A 63 3.42 3.79 -6.55
N MET A 64 4.28 4.76 -6.32
CA MET A 64 5.04 5.51 -7.31
C MET A 64 6.53 5.49 -6.95
N GLY A 65 7.37 6.07 -7.76
CA GLY A 65 8.79 6.23 -7.45
C GLY A 65 9.06 7.40 -6.49
N LEU A 66 10.19 7.38 -5.78
CA LEU A 66 10.59 8.51 -4.92
C LEU A 66 10.73 9.81 -5.73
N ASP A 67 11.19 9.71 -7.00
CA ASP A 67 11.39 10.86 -7.88
C ASP A 67 10.08 11.57 -8.24
N ASP A 68 8.94 10.86 -8.22
CA ASP A 68 7.62 11.46 -8.46
C ASP A 68 7.22 12.44 -7.34
N PHE A 69 7.81 12.30 -6.16
CA PHE A 69 7.56 13.16 -5.00
C PHE A 69 8.57 14.31 -4.85
N ARG A 70 9.58 14.40 -5.73
CA ARG A 70 10.50 15.54 -5.76
C ARG A 70 9.79 16.80 -6.23
N GLU A 71 10.31 17.95 -5.82
CA GLU A 71 9.69 19.26 -6.06
C GLU A 71 9.34 19.51 -7.53
N GLU A 72 10.22 19.11 -8.44
CA GLU A 72 10.06 19.28 -9.88
C GLU A 72 8.92 18.45 -10.48
N ASN A 73 8.59 17.29 -9.91
CA ASN A 73 7.57 16.35 -10.41
C ASN A 73 6.29 16.35 -9.60
N LEU A 74 6.34 16.84 -8.36
CA LEU A 74 5.26 16.71 -7.39
C LEU A 74 3.93 17.28 -7.88
N LYS A 75 3.97 18.40 -8.60
CA LYS A 75 2.75 19.03 -9.13
C LYS A 75 1.99 18.08 -10.06
N ASP A 76 2.69 17.45 -10.99
CA ASP A 76 2.09 16.54 -11.96
C ASP A 76 1.60 15.26 -11.28
N THR A 77 2.36 14.76 -10.31
CA THR A 77 1.99 13.64 -9.45
C THR A 77 0.67 13.90 -8.69
N LEU A 78 0.54 15.05 -8.05
CA LEU A 78 -0.68 15.42 -7.32
C LEU A 78 -1.86 15.65 -8.25
N GLU A 79 -1.65 16.24 -9.43
CA GLU A 79 -2.71 16.45 -10.42
C GLU A 79 -3.21 15.12 -10.98
N PHE A 80 -2.32 14.18 -11.26
CA PHE A 80 -2.68 12.83 -11.65
C PHE A 80 -3.51 12.14 -10.56
N GLY A 81 -3.03 12.16 -9.32
CA GLY A 81 -3.74 11.58 -8.16
C GLY A 81 -5.13 12.17 -7.97
N LYS A 82 -5.28 13.49 -8.07
CA LYS A 82 -6.58 14.17 -8.00
C LYS A 82 -7.53 13.72 -9.11
N THR A 83 -7.02 13.62 -10.33
CA THR A 83 -7.81 13.23 -11.50
C THR A 83 -8.37 11.83 -11.36
N ILE A 84 -7.56 10.84 -10.93
CA ILE A 84 -8.07 9.48 -10.68
C ILE A 84 -8.93 9.38 -9.41
N GLY A 85 -8.95 10.43 -8.58
CA GLY A 85 -9.72 10.48 -7.33
C GLY A 85 -9.02 9.86 -6.12
N ALA A 86 -7.72 9.56 -6.20
CA ALA A 86 -6.95 9.03 -5.09
C ALA A 86 -6.79 10.08 -3.98
N LYS A 87 -6.94 9.64 -2.73
CA LYS A 87 -6.73 10.46 -1.53
C LYS A 87 -5.41 10.18 -0.84
N THR A 88 -4.68 9.20 -1.35
CA THR A 88 -3.37 8.80 -0.83
C THR A 88 -2.45 8.46 -2.00
N LEU A 89 -1.21 8.90 -1.92
CA LEU A 89 -0.15 8.57 -2.86
C LEU A 89 1.10 8.23 -2.05
N GLY A 90 1.88 7.27 -2.50
CA GLY A 90 3.06 6.89 -1.72
C GLY A 90 4.04 6.04 -2.50
N ILE A 91 4.98 5.50 -1.78
CA ILE A 91 6.01 4.64 -2.36
C ILE A 91 5.96 3.25 -1.70
N GLY A 92 6.17 2.21 -2.53
CA GLY A 92 6.23 0.83 -2.08
C GLY A 92 7.56 0.45 -1.41
N GLY A 93 8.54 1.35 -1.41
CA GLY A 93 9.84 1.18 -0.78
C GLY A 93 10.87 2.12 -1.38
N ALA A 94 11.98 2.31 -0.67
CA ALA A 94 13.12 3.11 -1.12
C ALA A 94 14.43 2.58 -0.50
N ASP A 95 15.56 3.06 -1.00
CA ASP A 95 16.84 2.80 -0.35
C ASP A 95 16.93 3.58 0.97
N THR A 96 16.96 2.86 2.07
CA THR A 96 17.11 3.39 3.44
C THR A 96 18.35 2.82 4.15
N LYS A 97 19.27 2.23 3.38
CA LYS A 97 20.42 1.48 3.93
C LYS A 97 21.56 2.36 4.44
N THR A 98 21.54 3.65 4.14
CA THR A 98 22.51 4.62 4.63
C THR A 98 21.81 5.82 5.26
N GLU A 99 22.51 6.52 6.15
CA GLU A 99 22.00 7.75 6.77
C GLU A 99 21.60 8.80 5.72
N THR A 100 22.42 8.95 4.69
CA THR A 100 22.17 9.90 3.59
C THR A 100 20.91 9.52 2.81
N ALA A 101 20.78 8.25 2.42
CA ALA A 101 19.63 7.77 1.66
C ALA A 101 18.32 7.89 2.48
N LEU A 102 18.35 7.46 3.76
CA LEU A 102 17.18 7.60 4.62
C LEU A 102 16.77 9.06 4.83
N ASN A 103 17.72 9.96 5.07
CA ASN A 103 17.43 11.38 5.25
C ASN A 103 16.89 12.01 3.95
N GLU A 104 17.34 11.57 2.78
CA GLU A 104 16.77 11.98 1.50
C GLU A 104 15.30 11.56 1.39
N VAL A 105 14.98 10.30 1.65
CA VAL A 105 13.59 9.80 1.63
C VAL A 105 12.71 10.58 2.60
N ILE A 106 13.16 10.80 3.83
CA ILE A 106 12.45 11.58 4.86
C ILE A 106 12.19 13.01 4.39
N SER A 107 13.20 13.65 3.79
CA SER A 107 13.08 15.03 3.29
C SER A 107 12.09 15.12 2.14
N VAL A 108 12.22 14.27 1.12
CA VAL A 108 11.36 14.28 -0.06
C VAL A 108 9.90 14.00 0.32
N LEU A 109 9.64 12.92 1.05
CA LEU A 109 8.26 12.57 1.45
C LEU A 109 7.68 13.56 2.44
N GLY A 110 8.48 14.11 3.35
CA GLY A 110 8.04 15.12 4.31
C GLY A 110 7.59 16.43 3.64
N GLU A 111 8.36 16.94 2.68
CA GLU A 111 7.97 18.13 1.91
C GLU A 111 6.79 17.85 0.98
N ALA A 112 6.78 16.69 0.31
CA ALA A 112 5.66 16.28 -0.52
C ALA A 112 4.36 16.17 0.31
N ASN A 113 4.42 15.58 1.51
CA ASN A 113 3.24 15.42 2.37
C ASN A 113 2.69 16.78 2.84
N LYS A 114 3.55 17.77 3.13
CA LYS A 114 3.10 19.12 3.48
C LYS A 114 2.36 19.78 2.32
N LYS A 115 2.91 19.72 1.09
CA LYS A 115 2.29 20.29 -0.10
C LYS A 115 1.00 19.57 -0.49
N ALA A 116 1.00 18.23 -0.44
CA ALA A 116 -0.16 17.40 -0.77
C ALA A 116 -1.35 17.61 0.17
N ALA A 117 -1.10 18.01 1.42
CA ALA A 117 -2.14 18.30 2.40
C ALA A 117 -3.08 19.45 1.96
N GLU A 118 -2.59 20.41 1.16
CA GLU A 118 -3.39 21.50 0.59
C GLU A 118 -4.48 20.95 -0.37
N ASP A 119 -4.21 19.84 -1.03
CA ASP A 119 -5.14 19.12 -1.91
C ASP A 119 -5.93 18.00 -1.18
N GLY A 120 -5.72 17.85 0.12
CA GLY A 120 -6.34 16.79 0.94
C GLY A 120 -5.80 15.38 0.60
N ILE A 121 -4.60 15.30 0.04
CA ILE A 121 -3.88 14.06 -0.27
C ILE A 121 -2.88 13.77 0.86
N LYS A 122 -2.81 12.50 1.27
CA LYS A 122 -1.83 12.00 2.23
C LYS A 122 -0.70 11.31 1.49
N VAL A 123 0.54 11.69 1.77
CA VAL A 123 1.71 10.99 1.23
C VAL A 123 2.17 9.94 2.23
N TYR A 124 2.40 8.70 1.77
CA TYR A 124 2.74 7.58 2.63
C TYR A 124 3.96 6.80 2.15
N PHE A 125 4.56 6.08 3.11
CA PHE A 125 5.58 5.06 2.88
C PHE A 125 5.01 3.69 3.26
N HIS A 126 5.21 2.67 2.40
CA HIS A 126 4.87 1.28 2.67
C HIS A 126 6.05 0.56 3.32
N ASN A 127 5.81 -0.15 4.42
CA ASN A 127 6.87 -0.88 5.11
C ASN A 127 7.00 -2.32 4.65
N HIS A 128 8.24 -2.80 4.75
CA HIS A 128 8.60 -4.20 4.83
C HIS A 128 9.16 -4.52 6.22
N THR A 129 9.79 -5.67 6.36
CA THR A 129 10.43 -6.11 7.63
C THR A 129 11.59 -5.20 8.06
N GLU A 130 12.36 -4.69 7.08
CA GLU A 130 13.62 -3.98 7.37
C GLU A 130 13.38 -2.63 8.07
N GLU A 131 12.26 -1.96 7.81
CA GLU A 131 11.94 -0.66 8.41
C GLU A 131 11.75 -0.74 9.93
N PHE A 132 11.45 -1.92 10.47
CA PHE A 132 11.29 -2.14 11.91
C PHE A 132 12.61 -2.43 12.63
N LYS A 133 13.72 -2.53 11.91
CA LYS A 133 15.06 -2.71 12.48
C LYS A 133 15.70 -1.35 12.78
N GLU A 134 16.55 -1.33 13.80
CA GLU A 134 17.44 -0.18 14.01
C GLU A 134 18.49 -0.18 12.91
N PRO A 135 18.73 0.96 12.25
CA PRO A 135 19.72 1.03 11.20
C PRO A 135 21.14 0.91 11.77
N LEU A 136 22.00 0.21 11.04
CA LEU A 136 23.40 -0.05 11.47
C LEU A 136 24.27 1.23 11.55
N PHE A 137 23.86 2.32 10.86
CA PHE A 137 24.55 3.61 10.85
C PHE A 137 24.12 4.57 11.96
N ASN A 138 23.45 4.10 12.95
CA ASN A 138 22.63 4.83 13.92
C ASN A 138 23.30 6.05 14.56
N THR A 139 23.10 7.23 13.98
CA THR A 139 23.46 8.53 14.59
C THR A 139 22.27 9.14 15.34
N VAL A 140 21.03 8.68 15.05
CA VAL A 140 19.78 9.11 15.68
C VAL A 140 19.03 7.86 16.15
N PRO A 141 18.60 7.80 17.44
CA PRO A 141 17.82 6.67 17.95
C PRO A 141 16.54 6.42 17.18
N GLY A 142 16.13 5.15 17.10
CA GLY A 142 14.88 4.73 16.51
C GLY A 142 15.05 3.90 15.24
N THR A 143 13.98 3.18 14.91
CA THR A 143 13.89 2.39 13.69
C THR A 143 13.68 3.27 12.47
N VAL A 144 13.91 2.73 11.28
CA VAL A 144 13.59 3.43 10.01
C VAL A 144 12.11 3.79 9.97
N PHE A 145 11.22 2.89 10.40
CA PHE A 145 9.77 3.12 10.47
C PHE A 145 9.41 4.33 11.33
N GLU A 146 9.97 4.43 12.56
CA GLU A 146 9.71 5.55 13.46
C GLU A 146 10.17 6.88 12.84
N ARG A 147 11.33 6.90 12.20
CA ARG A 147 11.86 8.11 11.55
C ARG A 147 11.01 8.55 10.36
N LEU A 148 10.55 7.63 9.53
CA LEU A 148 9.65 7.92 8.40
C LEU A 148 8.27 8.37 8.86
N SER A 149 7.72 7.75 9.92
CA SER A 149 6.41 8.10 10.46
C SER A 149 6.33 9.52 11.02
N ALA A 150 7.47 10.13 11.37
CA ALA A 150 7.53 11.53 11.76
C ALA A 150 7.32 12.49 10.57
N ALA A 151 7.67 12.08 9.36
CA ALA A 151 7.64 12.92 8.16
C ALA A 151 6.38 12.73 7.29
N CYS A 152 5.89 11.50 7.16
CA CYS A 152 4.76 11.17 6.30
C CYS A 152 3.78 10.20 6.98
N TYR A 153 2.76 9.77 6.26
CA TYR A 153 1.89 8.67 6.67
C TYR A 153 2.58 7.33 6.45
N MET A 154 2.08 6.28 7.13
CA MET A 154 2.62 4.92 7.01
C MET A 154 1.53 3.98 6.52
N GLN A 155 1.76 3.29 5.42
CA GLN A 155 0.95 2.16 5.01
C GLN A 155 1.53 0.92 5.67
N ILE A 156 0.92 0.48 6.76
CA ILE A 156 1.40 -0.71 7.46
C ILE A 156 1.01 -1.95 6.67
N ASP A 157 2.03 -2.71 6.25
CA ASP A 157 1.87 -4.08 5.80
C ASP A 157 1.89 -5.02 7.00
N THR A 158 0.77 -5.69 7.20
CA THR A 158 0.51 -6.46 8.43
C THR A 158 1.24 -7.80 8.46
N TYR A 159 1.68 -8.34 7.33
CA TYR A 159 2.52 -9.52 7.33
C TYR A 159 4.00 -9.16 7.55
N TRP A 160 4.51 -8.13 6.89
CA TRP A 160 5.89 -7.73 7.09
C TRP A 160 6.15 -7.18 8.49
N SER A 161 5.19 -6.49 9.11
CA SER A 161 5.28 -6.10 10.52
C SER A 161 5.25 -7.32 11.46
N PHE A 162 4.36 -8.30 11.20
CA PHE A 162 4.32 -9.57 11.93
C PHE A 162 5.65 -10.34 11.79
N HIS A 163 6.17 -10.47 10.59
CA HIS A 163 7.46 -11.11 10.31
C HIS A 163 8.65 -10.40 10.99
N ALA A 164 8.55 -9.09 11.20
CA ALA A 164 9.49 -8.31 12.00
C ALA A 164 9.32 -8.49 13.52
N GLY A 165 8.39 -9.35 13.97
CA GLY A 165 8.11 -9.60 15.37
C GLY A 165 7.26 -8.52 16.04
N LYS A 166 6.53 -7.68 15.28
CA LYS A 166 5.63 -6.69 15.83
C LYS A 166 4.25 -7.30 16.10
N GLU A 167 3.61 -6.82 17.17
CA GLU A 167 2.22 -7.16 17.47
C GLU A 167 1.31 -6.14 16.76
N ASN A 168 0.53 -6.63 15.76
CA ASN A 168 -0.21 -5.77 14.84
C ASN A 168 -1.28 -4.92 15.52
N TYR A 169 -1.96 -5.42 16.57
CA TYR A 169 -2.99 -4.63 17.23
C TYR A 169 -2.40 -3.38 17.89
N SER A 170 -1.31 -3.55 18.63
CA SER A 170 -0.61 -2.45 19.30
C SER A 170 -0.02 -1.47 18.29
N LEU A 171 0.63 -1.98 17.24
CA LEU A 171 1.24 -1.15 16.19
C LEU A 171 0.18 -0.29 15.47
N ILE A 172 -0.93 -0.90 15.04
CA ILE A 172 -2.03 -0.19 14.37
C ILE A 172 -2.66 0.84 15.31
N SER A 173 -2.87 0.48 16.60
CA SER A 173 -3.45 1.40 17.59
C SER A 173 -2.56 2.59 17.90
N GLU A 174 -1.25 2.38 17.98
CA GLU A 174 -0.26 3.43 18.23
C GLU A 174 -0.20 4.44 17.07
N TYR A 175 -0.21 3.93 15.83
CA TYR A 175 -0.04 4.76 14.63
C TYR A 175 -1.36 5.07 13.89
N LYS A 176 -2.53 4.83 14.48
CA LYS A 176 -3.85 4.96 13.82
C LYS A 176 -4.06 6.28 13.06
N ASP A 177 -3.56 7.40 13.61
CA ASP A 177 -3.71 8.72 13.01
C ASP A 177 -2.73 8.98 11.84
N LYS A 178 -1.76 8.07 11.66
CA LYS A 178 -0.77 8.06 10.59
C LYS A 178 -1.05 7.00 9.53
N ILE A 179 -2.07 6.17 9.70
CA ILE A 179 -2.40 5.09 8.76
C ILE A 179 -3.52 5.55 7.84
N PRO A 180 -3.26 5.77 6.53
CA PRO A 180 -4.33 6.09 5.59
C PRO A 180 -5.17 4.86 5.21
N HIS A 181 -4.55 3.71 5.08
CA HIS A 181 -5.12 2.38 4.84
C HIS A 181 -4.06 1.32 5.17
N LEU A 182 -4.50 0.08 5.39
CA LEU A 182 -3.63 -1.04 5.72
C LEU A 182 -3.42 -1.95 4.51
N HIS A 183 -2.22 -2.51 4.37
CA HIS A 183 -2.03 -3.72 3.60
C HIS A 183 -2.34 -4.93 4.48
N ILE A 184 -3.36 -5.69 4.10
CA ILE A 184 -3.64 -6.99 4.70
C ILE A 184 -2.95 -8.06 3.85
N LYS A 185 -2.03 -8.77 4.48
CA LYS A 185 -1.16 -9.76 3.84
C LYS A 185 -0.94 -10.93 4.76
N ASP A 186 -0.73 -12.10 4.21
CA ASP A 186 -0.42 -13.33 4.94
C ASP A 186 0.84 -14.00 4.37
N GLY A 187 1.41 -14.91 5.11
CA GLY A 187 2.59 -15.65 4.66
C GLY A 187 3.20 -16.53 5.77
N ILE A 188 4.25 -17.28 5.40
CA ILE A 188 5.03 -18.16 6.29
C ILE A 188 6.51 -17.95 6.00
N ASP A 189 7.31 -17.74 7.05
CA ASP A 189 8.78 -17.68 7.00
C ASP A 189 9.35 -16.71 5.92
N GLY A 190 8.69 -15.56 5.72
CA GLY A 190 9.09 -14.57 4.73
C GLY A 190 8.54 -14.82 3.32
N HIS A 191 7.70 -15.85 3.13
CA HIS A 191 7.05 -16.16 1.86
C HIS A 191 5.58 -15.74 1.91
N PRO A 192 5.15 -14.74 1.12
CA PRO A 192 3.77 -14.34 1.02
C PRO A 192 2.86 -15.45 0.51
N MET A 193 1.63 -15.51 1.04
CA MET A 193 0.60 -16.49 0.69
C MET A 193 -0.77 -15.81 0.59
N ALA A 194 -1.74 -16.49 -0.02
CA ALA A 194 -3.12 -16.02 0.02
C ALA A 194 -3.65 -15.94 1.46
N LEU A 195 -4.56 -15.02 1.73
CA LEU A 195 -5.09 -14.81 3.09
C LEU A 195 -5.72 -16.08 3.65
N GLY A 196 -5.32 -16.44 4.87
CA GLY A 196 -5.74 -17.63 5.57
C GLY A 196 -4.93 -18.89 5.24
N GLU A 197 -3.93 -18.79 4.37
CA GLU A 197 -2.99 -19.88 4.05
C GLU A 197 -1.65 -19.72 4.80
N GLY A 198 -1.41 -18.57 5.43
CA GLY A 198 -0.23 -18.25 6.20
C GLY A 198 -0.42 -18.38 7.72
N ASN A 199 0.43 -17.73 8.47
CA ASN A 199 0.43 -17.75 9.93
C ASN A 199 0.34 -16.35 10.59
N ASN A 200 0.07 -15.29 9.80
CA ASN A 200 -0.25 -13.99 10.37
C ASN A 200 -1.61 -14.03 11.10
N ASP A 201 -1.69 -13.41 12.26
CA ASP A 201 -2.97 -13.30 12.99
C ASP A 201 -3.91 -12.28 12.33
N LEU A 202 -4.50 -12.69 11.20
CA LEU A 202 -5.40 -11.86 10.41
C LEU A 202 -6.67 -11.45 11.18
N ALA A 203 -7.13 -12.26 12.13
CA ALA A 203 -8.30 -11.93 12.96
C ALA A 203 -7.99 -10.73 13.85
N THR A 204 -6.80 -10.69 14.44
CA THR A 204 -6.31 -9.53 15.21
C THR A 204 -6.12 -8.31 14.32
N VAL A 205 -5.61 -8.46 13.09
CA VAL A 205 -5.50 -7.37 12.13
C VAL A 205 -6.87 -6.75 11.81
N VAL A 206 -7.85 -7.58 11.46
CA VAL A 206 -9.22 -7.12 11.17
C VAL A 206 -9.86 -6.42 12.39
N LYS A 207 -9.65 -6.98 13.58
CA LYS A 207 -10.12 -6.38 14.83
C LYS A 207 -9.47 -5.01 15.07
N ALA A 208 -8.14 -4.90 14.94
CA ALA A 208 -7.42 -3.66 15.13
C ALA A 208 -7.87 -2.59 14.13
N ALA A 209 -8.07 -2.96 12.86
CA ALA A 209 -8.58 -2.06 11.84
C ALA A 209 -9.98 -1.50 12.19
N LYS A 210 -10.90 -2.36 12.65
CA LYS A 210 -12.25 -1.97 13.09
C LYS A 210 -12.20 -1.03 14.30
N ASP A 211 -11.47 -1.41 15.35
CA ASP A 211 -11.39 -0.65 16.60
C ASP A 211 -10.75 0.72 16.43
N ASN A 212 -9.85 0.88 15.45
CA ASN A 212 -9.15 2.13 15.15
C ASN A 212 -9.74 2.91 13.96
N GLY A 213 -10.89 2.50 13.42
CA GLY A 213 -11.61 3.25 12.39
C GLY A 213 -10.93 3.24 11.01
N ILE A 214 -10.04 2.29 10.73
CA ILE A 214 -9.42 2.13 9.42
C ILE A 214 -10.50 1.68 8.42
N GLN A 215 -10.67 2.43 7.35
CA GLN A 215 -11.77 2.20 6.41
C GLN A 215 -11.42 1.19 5.31
N TRP A 216 -10.15 1.12 4.90
CA TRP A 216 -9.70 0.31 3.79
C TRP A 216 -8.69 -0.76 4.22
N LEU A 217 -8.97 -1.99 3.84
CA LEU A 217 -7.99 -3.08 3.79
C LEU A 217 -7.62 -3.30 2.31
N VAL A 218 -6.35 -3.16 2.00
CA VAL A 218 -5.79 -3.39 0.68
C VAL A 218 -5.06 -4.72 0.71
N LEU A 219 -5.58 -5.70 -0.01
CA LEU A 219 -4.93 -7.00 -0.18
C LEU A 219 -3.67 -6.85 -1.02
N GLU A 220 -2.57 -7.43 -0.59
CA GLU A 220 -1.37 -7.59 -1.40
C GLU A 220 -0.75 -8.98 -1.23
N ASN A 221 -0.22 -9.52 -2.33
CA ASN A 221 0.67 -10.67 -2.33
C ASN A 221 1.82 -10.45 -3.33
N ASP A 222 3.08 -10.50 -2.82
CA ASP A 222 4.27 -10.29 -3.67
C ASP A 222 4.64 -11.54 -4.46
N ASP A 223 4.17 -12.72 -4.07
CA ASP A 223 4.48 -14.01 -4.72
C ASP A 223 3.23 -14.87 -4.92
N PRO A 224 2.26 -14.37 -5.71
CA PRO A 224 0.96 -15.01 -5.86
C PRO A 224 1.07 -16.38 -6.57
N THR A 225 0.38 -17.40 -6.04
CA THR A 225 0.39 -18.75 -6.57
C THR A 225 -1.02 -19.33 -6.75
N PRO A 226 -1.32 -20.10 -7.81
CA PRO A 226 -0.46 -20.36 -9.00
C PRO A 226 -0.33 -19.12 -9.92
N ASP A 227 -1.19 -18.12 -9.76
CA ASP A 227 -1.23 -16.83 -10.47
C ASP A 227 -1.97 -15.77 -9.62
N GLY A 228 -1.84 -14.50 -10.00
CA GLY A 228 -2.41 -13.38 -9.24
C GLY A 228 -3.94 -13.42 -9.14
N ILE A 229 -4.65 -13.76 -10.20
CA ILE A 229 -6.13 -13.82 -10.20
C ILE A 229 -6.63 -14.93 -9.28
N SER A 230 -6.03 -16.10 -9.36
CA SER A 230 -6.37 -17.23 -8.48
C SER A 230 -6.11 -16.91 -7.01
N ASP A 231 -4.99 -16.26 -6.73
CA ASP A 231 -4.58 -15.87 -5.39
C ASP A 231 -5.53 -14.84 -4.76
N ILE A 232 -5.78 -13.72 -5.44
CA ILE A 232 -6.67 -12.69 -4.92
C ILE A 232 -8.13 -13.16 -4.82
N THR A 233 -8.52 -14.18 -5.62
CA THR A 233 -9.86 -14.80 -5.51
C THR A 233 -10.00 -15.61 -4.22
N ARG A 234 -8.99 -16.41 -3.86
CA ARG A 234 -8.98 -17.14 -2.58
C ARG A 234 -8.95 -16.19 -1.39
N SER A 235 -8.08 -15.17 -1.48
CA SER A 235 -7.97 -14.12 -0.47
C SER A 235 -9.28 -13.34 -0.28
N MET A 236 -10.00 -13.04 -1.38
CA MET A 236 -11.32 -12.39 -1.31
C MET A 236 -12.36 -13.30 -0.63
N ALA A 237 -12.32 -14.61 -0.86
CA ALA A 237 -13.19 -15.55 -0.17
C ALA A 237 -12.95 -15.52 1.35
N TRP A 238 -11.70 -15.46 1.78
CA TRP A 238 -11.36 -15.27 3.18
C TRP A 238 -11.86 -13.92 3.73
N LEU A 239 -11.64 -12.83 3.01
CA LEU A 239 -12.11 -11.49 3.41
C LEU A 239 -13.63 -11.45 3.60
N LYS A 240 -14.41 -11.99 2.66
CA LYS A 240 -15.88 -12.03 2.75
C LYS A 240 -16.40 -12.83 3.95
N ALA A 241 -15.62 -13.78 4.43
CA ALA A 241 -15.99 -14.61 5.58
C ALA A 241 -15.61 -13.99 6.94
N ASN A 242 -14.65 -13.03 6.97
CA ASN A 242 -14.02 -12.58 8.21
C ASN A 242 -14.11 -11.04 8.43
N VAL A 243 -14.45 -10.25 7.42
CA VAL A 243 -14.55 -8.80 7.48
C VAL A 243 -16.02 -8.36 7.41
#